data_ee31b8478e22ba18d39c63048db9548e
#
_entry.id   ee31b8478e22ba18d39c63048db9548e
#
_cell.length_a   1.000
_cell.length_b   1.000
_cell.length_c   1.000
_cell.angle_alpha   90.00
_cell.angle_beta   90.00
_cell.angle_gamma   90.00
#
_symmetry.space_group_name_H-M   'P 1'
#
loop_
_entity.id
_entity.type
_entity.pdbx_description
1 polymer ?
#
loop_
_entity_poly.entity_id
_entity_poly.type
_entity_poly.pdbx_seq_one_letter_code
_entity_poly.pdbx_strand_id
1 'polypeptide(L)'
;HFHNDFYNKHFSSIQGLEPELLEEISNRIAAGVLQAHKQRRPAKVATGRKDIYGYNRNRMLEAYRLNPGKGDLDLEDPETKFKEVNPSLYMVRIDALDDDGQYKPLGAFSSFSVHGTVISAPVRVYNGDLFAYAQRELEWDIQNKYQPSWQVLHGMTTGTQGDMAPAVKEGDNYFSHADVDFVAARELGIGIGKEAIALFNSLEKDLSQDVTVASAAREVNIRDNNKIADVELCDTPYVGTATAGVADERRSPWLSVLPTFRGGWGSKRLWFGTDGCQGNKRILGTSWFQPLLEPTDSFPTTVLFQIVRVNDTLIMPLPFE
;
A
#
# COMPACT_ATOMS: atom_id res chain seq x y z
N HIS A 1 -8.48 7.88 -1.10
CA HIS A 1 -8.50 9.31 -0.80
C HIS A 1 -9.94 9.83 -0.81
N PHE A 2 -10.67 9.56 0.26
CA PHE A 2 -12.09 9.97 0.39
C PHE A 2 -12.30 11.09 1.41
N HIS A 3 -11.22 11.65 1.93
CA HIS A 3 -11.25 12.75 2.87
C HIS A 3 -10.97 14.08 2.20
N ASN A 4 -11.67 15.12 2.68
CA ASN A 4 -11.41 16.49 2.28
C ASN A 4 -10.21 17.02 3.07
N ASP A 5 -9.04 16.54 2.76
CA ASP A 5 -7.80 17.02 3.33
C ASP A 5 -7.07 17.99 2.40
N PHE A 6 -6.03 18.63 2.91
CA PHE A 6 -5.24 19.60 2.18
C PHE A 6 -4.67 19.02 0.89
N TYR A 7 -4.17 17.77 0.93
CA TYR A 7 -3.58 17.13 -0.23
C TYR A 7 -4.61 16.91 -1.34
N ASN A 8 -5.75 16.31 -1.00
CA ASN A 8 -6.82 16.07 -1.98
C ASN A 8 -7.40 17.36 -2.53
N LYS A 9 -7.53 18.38 -1.69
CA LYS A 9 -8.10 19.66 -2.07
C LYS A 9 -7.21 20.48 -3.00
N HIS A 10 -5.89 20.41 -2.83
CA HIS A 10 -4.95 21.30 -3.53
C HIS A 10 -4.04 20.60 -4.53
N PHE A 11 -3.75 19.31 -4.36
CA PHE A 11 -2.74 18.59 -5.16
C PHE A 11 -3.27 17.38 -5.91
N SER A 12 -4.51 16.97 -5.68
CA SER A 12 -5.12 15.84 -6.37
C SER A 12 -6.12 16.30 -7.43
N SER A 13 -6.33 15.47 -8.44
CA SER A 13 -7.41 15.66 -9.42
C SER A 13 -8.79 15.39 -8.82
N ILE A 14 -8.85 14.87 -7.62
CA ILE A 14 -10.06 14.60 -6.85
C ILE A 14 -10.31 15.81 -5.96
N GLN A 15 -11.39 16.51 -6.15
CA GLN A 15 -11.72 17.73 -5.41
C GLN A 15 -12.33 17.44 -4.02
N GLY A 16 -11.67 16.56 -3.23
CA GLY A 16 -12.08 16.24 -1.88
C GLY A 16 -12.93 14.99 -1.75
N LEU A 17 -13.86 14.99 -0.79
CA LEU A 17 -14.76 13.88 -0.49
C LEU A 17 -15.85 13.74 -1.56
N GLU A 18 -16.03 12.54 -2.08
CA GLU A 18 -17.20 12.14 -2.87
C GLU A 18 -18.14 11.27 -1.99
N PRO A 19 -19.18 11.85 -1.39
CA PRO A 19 -20.03 11.14 -0.42
C PRO A 19 -20.72 9.92 -1.00
N GLU A 20 -21.22 10.01 -2.23
CA GLU A 20 -21.92 8.91 -2.91
C GLU A 20 -20.99 7.72 -3.14
N LEU A 21 -19.74 7.96 -3.55
CA LEU A 21 -18.75 6.91 -3.75
C LEU A 21 -18.32 6.27 -2.42
N LEU A 22 -18.15 7.08 -1.36
CA LEU A 22 -17.84 6.60 -0.03
C LEU A 22 -18.94 5.70 0.52
N GLU A 23 -20.21 6.13 0.37
CA GLU A 23 -21.37 5.36 0.81
C GLU A 23 -21.48 4.04 0.05
N GLU A 24 -21.35 4.06 -1.27
CA GLU A 24 -21.41 2.85 -2.11
C GLU A 24 -20.31 1.85 -1.74
N ILE A 25 -19.07 2.28 -1.57
CA ILE A 25 -17.96 1.41 -1.17
C ILE A 25 -18.20 0.84 0.24
N SER A 26 -18.63 1.67 1.18
CA SER A 26 -18.92 1.25 2.56
C SER A 26 -20.02 0.20 2.60
N ASN A 27 -21.10 0.41 1.84
CA ASN A 27 -22.21 -0.54 1.73
C ASN A 27 -21.78 -1.86 1.09
N ARG A 28 -20.94 -1.84 0.07
CA ARG A 28 -20.40 -3.05 -0.56
C ARG A 28 -19.48 -3.82 0.37
N ILE A 29 -18.63 -3.14 1.13
CA ILE A 29 -17.79 -3.78 2.15
C ILE A 29 -18.66 -4.45 3.22
N ALA A 30 -19.66 -3.74 3.75
CA ALA A 30 -20.57 -4.27 4.74
C ALA A 30 -21.35 -5.49 4.21
N ALA A 31 -21.86 -5.42 2.98
CA ALA A 31 -22.54 -6.54 2.33
C ALA A 31 -21.60 -7.75 2.16
N GLY A 32 -20.36 -7.53 1.75
CA GLY A 32 -19.34 -8.59 1.63
C GLY A 32 -19.04 -9.27 2.96
N VAL A 33 -18.90 -8.52 4.04
CA VAL A 33 -18.70 -9.06 5.40
C VAL A 33 -19.89 -9.90 5.85
N LEU A 34 -21.12 -9.41 5.62
CA LEU A 34 -22.34 -10.15 5.96
C LEU A 34 -22.47 -11.44 5.15
N GLN A 35 -22.12 -11.40 3.86
CA GLN A 35 -22.11 -12.59 3.00
C GLN A 35 -21.08 -13.60 3.48
N ALA A 36 -19.86 -13.20 3.76
CA ALA A 36 -18.80 -14.06 4.29
C ALA A 36 -19.24 -14.71 5.61
N HIS A 37 -19.89 -13.94 6.51
CA HIS A 37 -20.41 -14.46 7.76
C HIS A 37 -21.49 -15.53 7.56
N LYS A 38 -22.41 -15.34 6.62
CA LYS A 38 -23.48 -16.31 6.31
C LYS A 38 -22.96 -17.58 5.65
N GLN A 39 -21.89 -17.47 4.87
CA GLN A 39 -21.31 -18.59 4.09
C GLN A 39 -20.17 -19.31 4.82
N ARG A 40 -20.00 -19.09 6.12
CA ARG A 40 -18.97 -19.78 6.91
C ARG A 40 -19.15 -21.30 6.85
N ARG A 41 -18.03 -21.99 6.69
CA ARG A 41 -17.94 -23.45 6.67
C ARG A 41 -16.63 -23.92 7.29
N PRO A 42 -16.50 -25.22 7.66
CA PRO A 42 -15.21 -25.74 8.12
C PRO A 42 -14.12 -25.47 7.10
N ALA A 43 -12.96 -25.04 7.58
CA ALA A 43 -11.84 -24.67 6.72
C ALA A 43 -10.51 -25.13 7.30
N LYS A 44 -9.52 -25.23 6.42
CA LYS A 44 -8.11 -25.33 6.75
C LYS A 44 -7.41 -24.05 6.33
N VAL A 45 -6.45 -23.60 7.12
CA VAL A 45 -5.70 -22.38 6.86
C VAL A 45 -4.21 -22.65 6.94
N ALA A 46 -3.45 -22.03 6.06
CA ALA A 46 -2.00 -21.94 6.12
C ALA A 46 -1.55 -20.52 5.89
N THR A 47 -0.44 -20.12 6.49
CA THR A 47 0.18 -18.80 6.27
C THR A 47 1.61 -18.98 5.84
N GLY A 48 2.11 -18.09 4.99
CA GLY A 48 3.49 -18.13 4.56
C GLY A 48 3.98 -16.88 3.88
N ARG A 49 5.26 -16.92 3.55
CA ARG A 49 5.99 -15.81 2.94
C ARG A 49 6.98 -16.33 1.90
N LYS A 50 7.15 -15.54 0.85
CA LYS A 50 8.19 -15.74 -0.16
C LYS A 50 8.76 -14.39 -0.55
N ASP A 51 10.08 -14.28 -0.67
CA ASP A 51 10.72 -13.08 -1.20
C ASP A 51 10.75 -13.16 -2.74
N ILE A 52 10.24 -12.13 -3.39
CA ILE A 52 10.17 -12.00 -4.85
C ILE A 52 10.81 -10.68 -5.28
N TYR A 53 11.60 -10.72 -6.34
CA TYR A 53 12.37 -9.58 -6.83
C TYR A 53 12.02 -9.28 -8.30
N GLY A 54 12.25 -8.04 -8.72
CA GLY A 54 12.01 -7.61 -10.09
C GLY A 54 10.60 -7.09 -10.37
N TYR A 55 9.76 -6.97 -9.35
CA TYR A 55 8.38 -6.48 -9.47
C TYR A 55 8.17 -5.09 -8.85
N ASN A 56 9.04 -4.71 -7.95
CA ASN A 56 9.05 -3.39 -7.32
C ASN A 56 10.45 -2.76 -7.35
N ARG A 57 10.50 -1.45 -7.15
CA ARG A 57 11.73 -0.68 -6.99
C ARG A 57 11.55 0.40 -5.92
N ASN A 58 12.63 0.78 -5.28
CA ASN A 58 12.61 1.91 -4.37
C ASN A 58 12.63 3.23 -5.18
N ARG A 59 11.63 4.08 -4.97
CA ARG A 59 11.47 5.38 -5.64
C ARG A 59 11.98 6.58 -4.83
N MET A 60 12.51 6.31 -3.62
CA MET A 60 12.89 7.33 -2.65
C MET A 60 14.29 7.07 -2.06
N LEU A 61 15.22 6.56 -2.86
CA LEU A 61 16.57 6.15 -2.38
C LEU A 61 17.30 7.25 -1.63
N GLU A 62 17.18 8.52 -2.05
CA GLU A 62 17.83 9.64 -1.35
C GLU A 62 17.29 9.83 0.08
N ALA A 63 16.01 9.61 0.29
CA ALA A 63 15.41 9.62 1.61
C ALA A 63 15.72 8.32 2.37
N TYR A 64 15.65 7.19 1.70
CA TYR A 64 15.89 5.87 2.25
C TYR A 64 17.29 5.71 2.85
N ARG A 65 18.33 6.25 2.20
CA ARG A 65 19.71 6.19 2.72
C ARG A 65 19.90 6.98 4.04
N LEU A 66 18.93 7.81 4.43
CA LEU A 66 18.96 8.51 5.72
C LEU A 66 18.52 7.63 6.89
N ASN A 67 18.01 6.44 6.60
CA ASN A 67 17.68 5.47 7.63
C ASN A 67 18.95 4.91 8.28
N PRO A 68 18.89 4.51 9.56
CA PRO A 68 20.02 3.87 10.23
C PRO A 68 20.58 2.68 9.45
N GLY A 69 21.90 2.66 9.23
CA GLY A 69 22.58 1.58 8.51
C GLY A 69 22.48 1.63 6.99
N LYS A 70 21.90 2.70 6.40
CA LYS A 70 21.75 2.87 4.94
C LYS A 70 22.59 4.02 4.36
N GLY A 71 23.48 4.62 5.16
CA GLY A 71 24.28 5.80 4.74
C GLY A 71 25.22 5.56 3.55
N ASP A 72 25.69 4.34 3.36
CA ASP A 72 26.70 3.95 2.37
C ASP A 72 26.09 3.47 1.03
N LEU A 73 24.76 3.65 0.82
CA LEU A 73 24.13 3.27 -0.44
C LEU A 73 24.71 4.06 -1.62
N ASP A 74 25.11 3.32 -2.66
CA ASP A 74 25.51 3.88 -3.93
C ASP A 74 24.26 4.29 -4.73
N LEU A 75 24.01 5.59 -4.81
CA LEU A 75 22.86 6.14 -5.55
C LEU A 75 23.15 6.26 -7.06
N GLU A 76 24.40 6.11 -7.48
CA GLU A 76 24.78 6.14 -8.91
C GLU A 76 24.66 4.77 -9.57
N ASP A 77 24.66 3.66 -8.78
CA ASP A 77 24.35 2.34 -9.30
C ASP A 77 22.84 2.24 -9.62
N PRO A 78 22.46 2.09 -10.90
CA PRO A 78 21.06 1.99 -11.30
C PRO A 78 20.34 0.77 -10.73
N GLU A 79 21.08 -0.25 -10.28
CA GLU A 79 20.53 -1.47 -9.68
C GLU A 79 20.17 -1.30 -8.21
N THR A 80 20.69 -0.28 -7.53
CA THR A 80 20.42 -0.05 -6.10
C THR A 80 18.93 0.07 -5.82
N LYS A 81 18.18 0.77 -6.68
CA LYS A 81 16.72 0.92 -6.53
C LYS A 81 15.94 -0.40 -6.60
N PHE A 82 16.48 -1.44 -7.24
CA PHE A 82 15.85 -2.75 -7.35
C PHE A 82 16.29 -3.73 -6.25
N LYS A 83 17.39 -3.42 -5.56
CA LYS A 83 17.92 -4.20 -4.44
C LYS A 83 17.37 -3.73 -3.09
N GLU A 84 17.23 -2.40 -2.93
CA GLU A 84 16.76 -1.77 -1.69
C GLU A 84 15.23 -1.69 -1.63
N VAL A 85 14.59 -2.86 -1.70
CA VAL A 85 13.14 -3.03 -1.72
C VAL A 85 12.67 -3.92 -0.57
N ASN A 86 11.36 -3.89 -0.29
CA ASN A 86 10.71 -4.92 0.49
C ASN A 86 10.21 -6.01 -0.47
N PRO A 87 10.90 -7.17 -0.56
CA PRO A 87 10.59 -8.21 -1.53
C PRO A 87 9.51 -9.18 -1.05
N SER A 88 9.04 -9.04 0.18
CA SER A 88 8.22 -10.08 0.82
C SER A 88 6.78 -10.09 0.30
N LEU A 89 6.40 -11.20 -0.32
CA LEU A 89 5.02 -11.58 -0.60
C LEU A 89 4.51 -12.46 0.53
N TYR A 90 3.52 -11.98 1.26
CA TYR A 90 2.84 -12.72 2.34
C TYR A 90 1.53 -13.28 1.84
N MET A 91 1.13 -14.44 2.38
CA MET A 91 -0.13 -15.08 2.00
C MET A 91 -0.78 -15.81 3.18
N VAL A 92 -2.10 -15.71 3.23
CA VAL A 92 -2.99 -16.60 3.99
C VAL A 92 -3.78 -17.41 2.96
N ARG A 93 -3.56 -18.73 2.90
CA ARG A 93 -4.32 -19.69 2.08
C ARG A 93 -5.48 -20.24 2.91
N ILE A 94 -6.65 -20.35 2.30
CA ILE A 94 -7.87 -20.89 2.92
C ILE A 94 -8.46 -21.97 2.01
N ASP A 95 -8.53 -23.20 2.52
CA ASP A 95 -9.23 -24.31 1.86
C ASP A 95 -10.49 -24.63 2.68
N ALA A 96 -11.66 -24.59 2.08
CA ALA A 96 -12.94 -24.81 2.72
C ALA A 96 -13.52 -26.17 2.36
N LEU A 97 -14.36 -26.73 3.24
CA LEU A 97 -15.05 -27.99 3.00
C LEU A 97 -16.11 -27.80 1.92
N ASP A 98 -15.97 -28.51 0.79
CA ASP A 98 -16.92 -28.50 -0.33
C ASP A 98 -18.07 -29.50 -0.08
N ASP A 99 -19.11 -29.40 -0.86
CA ASP A 99 -20.32 -30.23 -0.75
C ASP A 99 -20.05 -31.71 -1.03
N ASP A 100 -18.95 -32.04 -1.70
CA ASP A 100 -18.48 -33.41 -1.92
C ASP A 100 -17.66 -33.99 -0.75
N GLY A 101 -17.53 -33.25 0.35
CA GLY A 101 -16.79 -33.65 1.54
C GLY A 101 -15.28 -33.49 1.44
N GLN A 102 -14.77 -32.88 0.38
CA GLN A 102 -13.35 -32.60 0.20
C GLN A 102 -13.04 -31.16 0.56
N TYR A 103 -11.83 -30.93 1.11
CA TYR A 103 -11.33 -29.56 1.27
C TYR A 103 -10.78 -29.06 -0.06
N LYS A 104 -11.34 -27.98 -0.55
CA LYS A 104 -10.90 -27.30 -1.79
C LYS A 104 -10.58 -25.85 -1.50
N PRO A 105 -9.64 -25.24 -2.25
CA PRO A 105 -9.31 -23.85 -2.03
C PRO A 105 -10.51 -22.91 -2.17
N LEU A 106 -10.78 -22.13 -1.12
CA LEU A 106 -11.67 -20.97 -1.19
C LEU A 106 -10.98 -19.81 -1.85
N GLY A 107 -9.67 -19.68 -1.61
CA GLY A 107 -8.82 -18.65 -2.17
C GLY A 107 -7.69 -18.26 -1.23
N ALA A 108 -7.24 -17.04 -1.38
CA ALA A 108 -6.15 -16.49 -0.57
C ALA A 108 -6.35 -15.01 -0.28
N PHE A 109 -5.70 -14.56 0.79
CA PHE A 109 -5.40 -13.15 1.04
C PHE A 109 -3.89 -12.97 0.99
N SER A 110 -3.39 -12.02 0.21
CA SER A 110 -1.95 -11.77 0.09
C SER A 110 -1.61 -10.28 0.18
N SER A 111 -0.36 -10.00 0.49
CA SER A 111 0.17 -8.65 0.60
C SER A 111 1.56 -8.58 -0.03
N PHE A 112 1.78 -7.57 -0.88
CA PHE A 112 3.07 -7.29 -1.50
C PHE A 112 3.33 -5.78 -1.55
N SER A 113 4.56 -5.37 -1.26
CA SER A 113 4.93 -3.95 -1.14
C SER A 113 5.18 -3.34 -2.52
N VAL A 114 4.12 -2.82 -3.14
CA VAL A 114 4.19 -2.12 -4.43
C VAL A 114 3.01 -1.15 -4.55
N HIS A 115 3.23 0.03 -5.16
CA HIS A 115 2.15 0.93 -5.53
C HIS A 115 1.43 0.47 -6.80
N GLY A 116 0.11 0.69 -6.86
CA GLY A 116 -0.68 0.53 -8.09
C GLY A 116 -0.57 1.78 -8.97
N THR A 117 0.61 2.05 -9.49
CA THR A 117 0.93 3.26 -10.28
C THR A 117 1.58 2.94 -11.63
N VAL A 118 1.36 1.73 -12.15
CA VAL A 118 1.78 1.38 -13.51
C VAL A 118 0.96 2.14 -14.53
N ILE A 119 -0.37 2.18 -14.31
CA ILE A 119 -1.27 2.91 -15.19
C ILE A 119 -1.23 4.40 -14.84
N SER A 120 -0.94 5.23 -15.83
CA SER A 120 -0.71 6.65 -15.66
C SER A 120 -1.95 7.47 -15.28
N ALA A 121 -1.74 8.56 -14.56
CA ALA A 121 -2.78 9.46 -14.09
C ALA A 121 -3.73 10.03 -15.19
N PRO A 122 -3.30 10.24 -16.46
CA PRO A 122 -4.20 10.66 -17.53
C PRO A 122 -5.27 9.64 -17.92
N VAL A 123 -5.08 8.36 -17.57
CA VAL A 123 -6.08 7.31 -17.82
C VAL A 123 -7.27 7.49 -16.88
N ARG A 124 -8.44 7.81 -17.45
CA ARG A 124 -9.66 8.18 -16.69
C ARG A 124 -10.65 7.03 -16.55
N VAL A 125 -10.20 5.81 -16.56
CA VAL A 125 -11.05 4.64 -16.33
C VAL A 125 -10.70 3.97 -15.03
N TYR A 126 -11.69 3.52 -14.29
CA TYR A 126 -11.46 2.68 -13.11
C TYR A 126 -10.76 1.39 -13.53
N ASN A 127 -9.67 1.08 -12.89
CA ASN A 127 -8.89 -0.12 -13.15
C ASN A 127 -8.24 -0.61 -11.85
N GLY A 128 -7.84 -1.86 -11.83
CA GLY A 128 -7.17 -2.47 -10.68
C GLY A 128 -5.66 -2.51 -10.83
N ASP A 129 -5.09 -1.80 -11.83
CA ASP A 129 -3.65 -1.78 -12.11
C ASP A 129 -3.06 -3.21 -12.17
N LEU A 130 -1.81 -3.40 -11.76
CA LEU A 130 -1.15 -4.71 -11.69
C LEU A 130 -1.86 -5.70 -10.74
N PHE A 131 -2.55 -5.19 -9.71
CA PHE A 131 -3.22 -6.05 -8.72
C PHE A 131 -4.35 -6.86 -9.31
N ALA A 132 -5.15 -6.29 -10.22
CA ALA A 132 -6.23 -7.02 -10.87
C ALA A 132 -5.72 -8.22 -11.66
N TYR A 133 -4.61 -8.08 -12.35
CA TYR A 133 -3.99 -9.18 -13.09
C TYR A 133 -3.39 -10.22 -12.15
N ALA A 134 -2.70 -9.81 -11.08
CA ALA A 134 -2.12 -10.72 -10.10
C ALA A 134 -3.20 -11.55 -9.36
N GLN A 135 -4.31 -10.93 -8.98
CA GLN A 135 -5.45 -11.62 -8.38
C GLN A 135 -6.03 -12.66 -9.32
N ARG A 136 -6.26 -12.27 -10.56
CA ARG A 136 -6.89 -13.10 -11.58
C ARG A 136 -6.07 -14.34 -11.94
N GLU A 137 -4.76 -14.23 -11.99
CA GLU A 137 -3.87 -15.37 -12.28
C GLU A 137 -4.04 -16.49 -11.24
N LEU A 138 -4.03 -16.17 -9.95
CA LEU A 138 -4.22 -17.16 -8.89
C LEU A 138 -5.66 -17.72 -8.89
N GLU A 139 -6.67 -16.85 -9.06
CA GLU A 139 -8.08 -17.29 -9.11
C GLU A 139 -8.32 -18.29 -10.24
N TRP A 140 -7.78 -18.03 -11.43
CA TRP A 140 -7.92 -18.92 -12.58
C TRP A 140 -7.15 -20.24 -12.41
N ASP A 141 -5.94 -20.20 -11.88
CA ASP A 141 -5.16 -21.41 -11.60
C ASP A 141 -5.92 -22.32 -10.66
N ILE A 142 -6.43 -21.80 -9.55
CA ILE A 142 -7.19 -22.56 -8.55
C ILE A 142 -8.50 -23.06 -9.15
N GLN A 143 -9.26 -22.21 -9.85
CA GLN A 143 -10.55 -22.58 -10.43
C GLN A 143 -10.40 -23.71 -11.43
N ASN A 144 -9.37 -23.66 -12.28
CA ASN A 144 -9.11 -24.70 -13.28
C ASN A 144 -8.60 -26.01 -12.67
N LYS A 145 -7.75 -25.93 -11.66
CA LYS A 145 -7.09 -27.10 -11.06
C LYS A 145 -7.99 -27.87 -10.10
N TYR A 146 -8.73 -27.16 -9.23
CA TYR A 146 -9.47 -27.77 -8.15
C TYR A 146 -10.99 -27.84 -8.37
N GLN A 147 -11.52 -27.04 -9.30
CA GLN A 147 -12.94 -26.99 -9.68
C GLN A 147 -13.88 -26.97 -8.45
N PRO A 148 -13.69 -26.03 -7.51
CA PRO A 148 -14.58 -25.92 -6.35
C PRO A 148 -15.99 -25.52 -6.77
N SER A 149 -16.99 -25.80 -5.91
CA SER A 149 -18.39 -25.44 -6.16
C SER A 149 -18.69 -23.94 -6.03
N TRP A 150 -17.69 -23.15 -5.62
CA TRP A 150 -17.78 -21.69 -5.45
C TRP A 150 -16.84 -20.94 -6.37
N GLN A 151 -17.04 -19.65 -6.47
CA GLN A 151 -16.09 -18.75 -7.10
C GLN A 151 -14.87 -18.56 -6.18
N VAL A 152 -13.68 -18.85 -6.68
CA VAL A 152 -12.42 -18.61 -5.99
C VAL A 152 -12.15 -17.11 -5.88
N LEU A 153 -11.65 -16.69 -4.73
CA LEU A 153 -11.34 -15.29 -4.45
C LEU A 153 -9.87 -15.14 -4.04
N HIS A 154 -9.19 -14.17 -4.62
CA HIS A 154 -7.88 -13.74 -4.19
C HIS A 154 -7.92 -12.25 -3.82
N GLY A 155 -7.91 -11.96 -2.53
CA GLY A 155 -7.74 -10.60 -2.03
C GLY A 155 -6.26 -10.25 -1.98
N MET A 156 -5.80 -9.32 -2.82
CA MET A 156 -4.41 -8.84 -2.77
C MET A 156 -4.38 -7.40 -2.32
N THR A 157 -3.60 -7.12 -1.30
CA THR A 157 -3.39 -5.77 -0.77
C THR A 157 -1.94 -5.33 -0.94
N THR A 158 -1.74 -4.04 -0.91
CA THR A 158 -0.39 -3.48 -0.83
C THR A 158 0.16 -3.63 0.59
N GLY A 159 1.47 -3.91 0.68
CA GLY A 159 2.20 -3.94 1.94
C GLY A 159 2.73 -2.55 2.33
N THR A 160 3.94 -2.48 2.85
CA THR A 160 4.66 -1.22 3.12
C THR A 160 5.09 -0.60 1.81
N GLN A 161 4.26 0.28 1.26
CA GLN A 161 4.38 0.70 -0.14
C GLN A 161 4.99 2.09 -0.32
N GLY A 162 5.09 2.91 0.72
CA GLY A 162 5.38 4.34 0.62
C GLY A 162 6.52 4.68 -0.35
N ASP A 163 7.61 3.97 -0.27
CA ASP A 163 8.78 4.11 -1.13
C ASP A 163 8.89 3.04 -2.25
N MET A 164 7.91 2.14 -2.37
CA MET A 164 7.91 1.04 -3.34
C MET A 164 7.06 1.34 -4.57
N ALA A 165 7.69 1.66 -5.69
CA ALA A 165 7.06 1.78 -7.00
C ALA A 165 7.08 0.46 -7.77
N PRO A 166 6.23 0.30 -8.81
CA PRO A 166 6.36 -0.81 -9.76
C PRO A 166 7.70 -0.80 -10.48
N ALA A 167 8.24 -1.96 -10.80
CA ALA A 167 9.47 -2.11 -11.58
C ALA A 167 9.19 -1.93 -13.10
N VAL A 168 8.71 -0.75 -13.48
CA VAL A 168 8.53 -0.37 -14.89
C VAL A 168 9.85 0.11 -15.50
N LYS A 169 10.01 -0.02 -16.82
CA LYS A 169 11.19 0.43 -17.53
C LYS A 169 11.36 1.95 -17.45
N GLU A 170 12.62 2.40 -17.47
CA GLU A 170 12.93 3.82 -17.58
C GLU A 170 12.38 4.41 -18.89
N GLY A 171 11.84 5.61 -18.80
CA GLY A 171 11.18 6.28 -19.93
C GLY A 171 9.66 6.38 -19.78
N ASP A 172 9.09 5.63 -18.85
CA ASP A 172 7.68 5.81 -18.47
C ASP A 172 7.57 7.12 -17.70
N ASN A 173 7.16 8.14 -18.41
CA ASN A 173 6.99 9.47 -17.85
C ASN A 173 5.51 9.77 -17.59
N TYR A 174 5.24 10.91 -16.98
CA TYR A 174 3.88 11.39 -16.66
C TYR A 174 2.90 11.38 -17.85
N PHE A 175 3.41 11.36 -19.07
CA PHE A 175 2.65 11.39 -20.32
C PHE A 175 2.68 10.05 -21.08
N SER A 176 3.01 8.93 -20.41
CA SER A 176 3.00 7.63 -21.08
C SER A 176 1.60 7.31 -21.63
N HIS A 177 1.57 6.55 -22.72
CA HIS A 177 0.34 6.24 -23.43
C HIS A 177 -0.39 5.09 -22.74
N ALA A 178 -1.71 5.19 -22.65
CA ALA A 178 -2.58 4.22 -21.97
C ALA A 178 -2.33 2.76 -22.42
N ASP A 179 -2.11 2.54 -23.71
CA ASP A 179 -1.91 1.19 -24.24
C ASP A 179 -0.61 0.53 -23.69
N VAL A 180 0.46 1.31 -23.55
CA VAL A 180 1.73 0.84 -22.97
C VAL A 180 1.56 0.55 -21.49
N ASP A 181 0.86 1.41 -20.77
CA ASP A 181 0.61 1.25 -19.34
C ASP A 181 -0.17 -0.03 -19.03
N PHE A 182 -1.22 -0.32 -19.80
CA PHE A 182 -2.02 -1.54 -19.59
C PHE A 182 -1.23 -2.81 -19.89
N VAL A 183 -0.34 -2.79 -20.90
CA VAL A 183 0.55 -3.92 -21.18
C VAL A 183 1.53 -4.13 -20.04
N ALA A 184 2.18 -3.07 -19.54
CA ALA A 184 3.12 -3.15 -18.43
C ALA A 184 2.42 -3.62 -17.14
N ALA A 185 1.22 -3.10 -16.83
CA ALA A 185 0.44 -3.53 -15.68
C ALA A 185 0.07 -5.02 -15.75
N ARG A 186 -0.30 -5.49 -16.95
CA ARG A 186 -0.58 -6.90 -17.21
C ARG A 186 0.65 -7.77 -17.01
N GLU A 187 1.79 -7.41 -17.59
CA GLU A 187 3.03 -8.20 -17.49
C GLU A 187 3.51 -8.32 -16.06
N LEU A 188 3.57 -7.21 -15.32
CA LEU A 188 3.95 -7.19 -13.90
C LEU A 188 2.94 -7.97 -13.06
N GLY A 189 1.65 -7.75 -13.26
CA GLY A 189 0.60 -8.41 -12.51
C GLY A 189 0.59 -9.92 -12.72
N ILE A 190 0.73 -10.40 -13.97
CA ILE A 190 0.87 -11.83 -14.28
C ILE A 190 2.13 -12.42 -13.62
N GLY A 191 3.25 -11.68 -13.64
CA GLY A 191 4.47 -12.11 -12.97
C GLY A 191 4.28 -12.31 -11.48
N ILE A 192 3.70 -11.32 -10.78
CA ILE A 192 3.37 -11.42 -9.35
C ILE A 192 2.35 -12.55 -9.10
N GLY A 193 1.36 -12.72 -9.98
CA GLY A 193 0.38 -13.79 -9.89
C GLY A 193 1.02 -15.19 -9.95
N LYS A 194 2.01 -15.40 -10.82
CA LYS A 194 2.77 -16.66 -10.88
C LYS A 194 3.55 -16.93 -9.60
N GLU A 195 4.13 -15.91 -8.99
CA GLU A 195 4.80 -16.01 -7.70
C GLU A 195 3.80 -16.33 -6.57
N ALA A 196 2.61 -15.73 -6.64
CA ALA A 196 1.51 -16.04 -5.71
C ALA A 196 1.04 -17.50 -5.85
N ILE A 197 0.91 -18.03 -7.08
CA ILE A 197 0.59 -19.45 -7.35
C ILE A 197 1.67 -20.36 -6.74
N ALA A 198 2.94 -20.03 -6.92
CA ALA A 198 4.04 -20.82 -6.38
C ALA A 198 4.00 -20.85 -4.84
N LEU A 199 3.77 -19.69 -4.19
CA LEU A 199 3.61 -19.62 -2.74
C LEU A 199 2.38 -20.39 -2.28
N PHE A 200 1.22 -20.19 -2.94
CA PHE A 200 -0.03 -20.87 -2.63
C PHE A 200 0.12 -22.40 -2.64
N ASN A 201 0.74 -22.94 -3.68
CA ASN A 201 0.97 -24.38 -3.79
C ASN A 201 1.94 -24.89 -2.71
N SER A 202 2.94 -24.14 -2.33
CA SER A 202 3.89 -24.53 -1.27
C SER A 202 3.25 -24.65 0.11
N LEU A 203 2.15 -23.93 0.35
CA LEU A 203 1.41 -23.92 1.62
C LEU A 203 0.47 -25.12 1.80
N GLU A 204 0.29 -25.96 0.79
CA GLU A 204 -0.63 -27.11 0.85
C GLU A 204 -0.30 -28.07 2.01
N LYS A 205 0.97 -28.32 2.23
CA LYS A 205 1.47 -29.19 3.30
C LYS A 205 1.27 -28.65 4.71
N ASP A 206 1.08 -27.33 4.84
CA ASP A 206 0.97 -26.63 6.11
C ASP A 206 -0.50 -26.31 6.49
N LEU A 207 -1.45 -26.75 5.67
CA LEU A 207 -2.88 -26.55 5.90
C LEU A 207 -3.36 -27.27 7.17
N SER A 208 -3.93 -26.54 8.13
CA SER A 208 -4.43 -27.04 9.40
C SER A 208 -5.85 -26.55 9.67
N GLN A 209 -6.65 -27.40 10.37
CA GLN A 209 -7.93 -27.02 10.97
C GLN A 209 -7.74 -26.37 12.35
N ASP A 210 -6.61 -26.63 12.98
CA ASP A 210 -6.26 -26.01 14.26
C ASP A 210 -5.70 -24.61 13.98
N VAL A 211 -6.61 -23.64 14.01
CA VAL A 211 -6.33 -22.25 13.66
C VAL A 211 -6.73 -21.33 14.81
N THR A 212 -5.74 -20.60 15.31
CA THR A 212 -5.97 -19.53 16.27
C THR A 212 -6.20 -18.21 15.53
N VAL A 213 -7.34 -17.59 15.74
CA VAL A 213 -7.65 -16.26 15.22
C VAL A 213 -7.93 -15.32 16.39
N ALA A 214 -7.28 -14.17 16.40
CA ALA A 214 -7.53 -13.11 17.37
C ALA A 214 -7.45 -11.75 16.68
N SER A 215 -8.15 -10.77 17.22
CA SER A 215 -8.07 -9.40 16.73
C SER A 215 -8.16 -8.40 17.87
N ALA A 216 -7.51 -7.27 17.70
CA ALA A 216 -7.63 -6.11 18.57
C ALA A 216 -7.72 -4.85 17.71
N ALA A 217 -8.54 -3.90 18.14
CA ALA A 217 -8.66 -2.60 17.50
C ALA A 217 -8.73 -1.52 18.59
N ARG A 218 -8.08 -0.40 18.35
CA ARG A 218 -8.10 0.74 19.25
C ARG A 218 -8.05 2.04 18.46
N GLU A 219 -8.98 2.91 18.73
CA GLU A 219 -8.89 4.32 18.32
C GLU A 219 -8.00 5.07 19.29
N VAL A 220 -7.04 5.79 18.76
CA VAL A 220 -6.08 6.59 19.53
C VAL A 220 -6.20 8.03 19.07
N ASN A 221 -6.51 8.94 20.02
CA ASN A 221 -6.33 10.35 19.76
C ASN A 221 -4.83 10.66 19.77
N ILE A 222 -4.29 10.91 18.59
CA ILE A 222 -2.85 11.10 18.39
C ILE A 222 -2.36 12.45 18.93
N ARG A 223 -3.27 13.41 19.19
CA ARG A 223 -2.92 14.69 19.79
C ARG A 223 -2.81 14.59 21.31
N ASP A 224 -3.71 13.85 21.96
CA ASP A 224 -3.64 13.62 23.42
C ASP A 224 -2.50 12.66 23.79
N ASN A 225 -2.02 11.87 22.83
CA ASN A 225 -0.93 10.90 23.01
C ASN A 225 0.27 11.28 22.14
N ASN A 226 0.64 12.55 22.13
CA ASN A 226 1.70 13.09 21.28
C ASN A 226 3.12 12.83 21.82
N LYS A 227 3.26 12.23 22.99
CA LYS A 227 4.57 11.93 23.60
C LYS A 227 4.87 10.44 23.55
N ILE A 228 5.97 10.09 22.89
CA ILE A 228 6.44 8.70 22.77
C ILE A 228 7.92 8.68 23.16
N ALA A 229 8.24 8.04 24.27
CA ALA A 229 9.58 8.05 24.87
C ALA A 229 10.07 9.50 25.06
N ASP A 230 11.20 9.85 24.45
CA ASP A 230 11.81 11.18 24.53
C ASP A 230 11.33 12.14 23.41
N VAL A 231 10.41 11.68 22.57
CA VAL A 231 9.90 12.47 21.42
C VAL A 231 8.52 13.00 21.77
N GLU A 232 8.35 14.31 21.69
CA GLU A 232 7.09 15.00 21.80
C GLU A 232 6.72 15.57 20.42
N LEU A 233 5.60 15.10 19.87
CA LEU A 233 5.09 15.54 18.58
C LEU A 233 4.36 16.88 18.73
N CYS A 234 4.21 17.59 17.62
CA CYS A 234 3.53 18.88 17.61
C CYS A 234 2.07 18.77 18.10
N ASP A 235 1.65 19.68 18.94
CA ASP A 235 0.23 19.86 19.32
C ASP A 235 -0.61 20.27 18.12
N THR A 236 -0.01 21.08 17.23
CA THR A 236 -0.60 21.48 15.96
C THR A 236 -0.01 20.63 14.84
N PRO A 237 -0.81 19.91 14.05
CA PRO A 237 -0.33 19.18 12.91
C PRO A 237 0.07 20.12 11.77
N TYR A 238 1.11 19.73 11.04
CA TYR A 238 1.59 20.48 9.88
C TYR A 238 1.84 19.54 8.70
N VAL A 239 1.56 20.03 7.50
CA VAL A 239 1.98 19.37 6.27
C VAL A 239 3.50 19.47 6.16
N GLY A 240 4.16 18.33 6.00
CA GLY A 240 5.61 18.28 5.83
C GLY A 240 6.04 18.61 4.40
N THR A 241 7.30 19.05 4.23
CA THR A 241 7.90 19.33 2.92
C THR A 241 7.95 18.08 2.03
N ALA A 242 7.94 16.89 2.61
CA ALA A 242 7.88 15.63 1.86
C ALA A 242 6.60 15.52 1.00
N THR A 243 5.51 16.20 1.37
CA THR A 243 4.28 16.25 0.56
C THR A 243 4.50 16.93 -0.79
N ALA A 244 5.42 17.89 -0.87
CA ALA A 244 5.82 18.53 -2.11
C ALA A 244 6.96 17.77 -2.82
N GLY A 245 7.52 16.74 -2.20
CA GLY A 245 8.48 15.81 -2.80
C GLY A 245 7.77 14.86 -3.74
N VAL A 246 8.16 14.88 -5.01
CA VAL A 246 7.57 13.99 -6.01
C VAL A 246 8.42 12.73 -6.11
N ALA A 247 7.78 11.58 -6.12
CA ALA A 247 8.42 10.30 -6.41
C ALA A 247 9.15 10.35 -7.76
N ASP A 248 10.20 9.53 -7.91
CA ASP A 248 11.02 9.54 -9.13
C ASP A 248 10.24 9.17 -10.39
N GLU A 249 9.24 8.30 -10.24
CA GLU A 249 8.38 7.99 -11.35
C GLU A 249 7.41 9.14 -11.66
N ARG A 250 7.26 9.45 -12.95
CA ARG A 250 6.22 10.34 -13.50
C ARG A 250 6.24 11.76 -12.93
N ARG A 251 7.43 12.30 -12.72
CA ARG A 251 7.58 13.70 -12.35
C ARG A 251 6.95 14.63 -13.36
N SER A 252 6.20 15.61 -12.87
CA SER A 252 5.85 16.76 -13.69
C SER A 252 7.13 17.48 -14.13
N PRO A 253 7.33 17.75 -15.43
CA PRO A 253 8.51 18.46 -15.93
C PRO A 253 8.75 19.80 -15.24
N TRP A 254 7.66 20.49 -14.85
CA TRP A 254 7.73 21.78 -14.15
C TRP A 254 8.27 21.67 -12.73
N LEU A 255 7.96 20.58 -12.01
CA LEU A 255 8.46 20.35 -10.66
C LEU A 255 9.91 19.85 -10.67
N SER A 256 10.35 19.21 -11.75
CA SER A 256 11.74 18.72 -11.86
C SER A 256 12.78 19.84 -12.06
N VAL A 257 12.33 21.03 -12.44
CA VAL A 257 13.21 22.22 -12.56
C VAL A 257 13.54 22.82 -11.19
N LEU A 258 12.71 22.59 -10.17
CA LEU A 258 12.93 23.10 -8.83
C LEU A 258 13.78 22.10 -8.01
N PRO A 259 15.00 22.46 -7.60
CA PRO A 259 15.91 21.56 -6.88
C PRO A 259 15.37 21.07 -5.53
N THR A 260 14.29 21.68 -5.07
CA THR A 260 13.62 21.40 -3.81
C THR A 260 12.66 20.20 -3.86
N PHE A 261 12.35 19.71 -5.06
CA PHE A 261 11.31 18.68 -5.29
C PHE A 261 11.86 17.39 -5.88
N ARG A 262 13.16 17.16 -5.85
CA ARG A 262 13.76 15.88 -6.22
C ARG A 262 13.60 14.89 -5.08
N GLY A 263 13.13 13.68 -5.38
CA GLY A 263 12.89 12.52 -4.53
C GLY A 263 13.39 12.59 -3.07
N GLY A 264 12.52 12.87 -2.12
CA GLY A 264 12.88 12.99 -0.70
C GLY A 264 13.70 14.22 -0.30
N TRP A 265 14.15 15.03 -1.24
CA TRP A 265 14.96 16.22 -0.99
C TRP A 265 14.23 17.33 -0.23
N GLY A 266 12.91 17.37 -0.30
CA GLY A 266 12.10 18.31 0.44
C GLY A 266 12.32 18.25 1.96
N SER A 267 12.82 17.14 2.49
CA SER A 267 13.01 16.99 3.93
C SER A 267 14.20 17.72 4.53
N LYS A 268 15.27 18.00 3.78
CA LYS A 268 16.53 18.52 4.37
C LYS A 268 17.04 19.85 3.84
N ARG A 269 16.58 20.37 2.70
CA ARG A 269 17.20 21.54 2.05
C ARG A 269 16.38 22.83 1.98
N LEU A 270 15.08 22.78 2.21
CA LEU A 270 14.29 24.01 2.31
C LEU A 270 14.31 24.57 3.73
N TRP A 271 14.73 25.77 3.82
CA TRP A 271 15.18 26.48 5.00
C TRP A 271 14.04 27.25 5.69
N PHE A 272 12.93 26.62 6.02
CA PHE A 272 11.85 27.33 6.71
C PHE A 272 11.37 26.50 7.89
N GLY A 273 11.63 27.01 9.10
CA GLY A 273 11.03 26.62 10.37
C GLY A 273 11.09 25.11 10.67
N THR A 274 12.07 24.66 11.44
CA THR A 274 12.00 23.36 12.10
C THR A 274 11.50 23.61 13.52
N ASP A 275 10.23 23.39 13.77
CA ASP A 275 9.81 23.10 15.12
C ASP A 275 10.26 21.67 15.39
N GLY A 276 11.09 21.46 16.42
CA GLY A 276 11.65 20.14 16.76
C GLY A 276 10.62 19.06 17.00
N CYS A 277 9.35 19.42 17.18
CA CYS A 277 8.22 18.54 17.38
C CYS A 277 7.85 17.68 16.15
N GLN A 278 8.35 17.99 14.95
CA GLN A 278 8.21 17.13 13.77
C GLN A 278 9.38 16.16 13.56
N GLY A 279 10.27 16.07 14.53
CA GLY A 279 11.48 15.27 14.42
C GLY A 279 12.37 15.73 13.27
N ASN A 280 12.76 14.82 12.40
CA ASN A 280 13.60 15.14 11.24
C ASN A 280 12.81 15.70 10.04
N LYS A 281 11.50 15.81 10.12
CA LYS A 281 10.65 16.32 9.03
C LYS A 281 10.49 17.83 9.15
N ARG A 282 10.57 18.52 8.03
CA ARG A 282 10.39 19.97 7.97
C ARG A 282 8.98 20.33 7.58
N ILE A 283 8.48 21.40 8.15
CA ILE A 283 7.17 21.98 7.81
C ILE A 283 7.23 22.57 6.39
N LEU A 284 6.19 22.33 5.59
CA LEU A 284 6.00 22.98 4.30
C LEU A 284 5.61 24.45 4.54
N GLY A 285 6.47 25.39 4.12
CA GLY A 285 6.30 26.79 4.44
C GLY A 285 6.74 27.14 5.86
N THR A 286 5.88 27.80 6.62
CA THR A 286 6.15 28.20 8.03
C THR A 286 5.03 27.81 8.96
N SER A 287 5.33 27.55 10.23
CA SER A 287 4.37 27.17 11.25
C SER A 287 3.28 28.22 11.51
N TRP A 288 3.57 29.48 11.29
CA TRP A 288 2.62 30.58 11.46
C TRP A 288 1.71 30.80 10.23
N PHE A 289 2.17 30.43 9.04
CA PHE A 289 1.43 30.66 7.79
C PHE A 289 0.57 29.46 7.40
N GLN A 290 1.06 28.25 7.62
CA GLN A 290 0.36 27.04 7.19
C GLN A 290 -1.04 26.90 7.80
N PRO A 291 -1.30 27.20 9.10
CA PRO A 291 -2.66 27.13 9.66
C PRO A 291 -3.66 28.13 9.06
N LEU A 292 -3.19 29.18 8.37
CA LEU A 292 -4.06 30.09 7.65
C LEU A 292 -4.58 29.49 6.35
N LEU A 293 -3.80 28.59 5.72
CA LEU A 293 -4.17 27.89 4.50
C LEU A 293 -4.94 26.60 4.80
N GLU A 294 -4.52 25.90 5.84
CA GLU A 294 -5.11 24.66 6.29
C GLU A 294 -5.30 24.68 7.80
N PRO A 295 -6.55 24.89 8.25
CA PRO A 295 -6.85 24.94 9.67
C PRO A 295 -6.50 23.65 10.39
N THR A 296 -6.06 23.74 11.63
CA THR A 296 -5.68 22.60 12.48
C THR A 296 -6.79 21.55 12.57
N ASP A 297 -8.05 21.97 12.51
CA ASP A 297 -9.21 21.09 12.64
C ASP A 297 -9.48 20.25 11.38
N SER A 298 -8.85 20.56 10.26
CA SER A 298 -8.97 19.77 9.04
C SER A 298 -8.13 18.48 9.08
N PHE A 299 -7.21 18.36 10.03
CA PHE A 299 -6.39 17.15 10.20
C PHE A 299 -7.08 16.15 11.12
N PRO A 300 -6.97 14.84 10.85
CA PRO A 300 -7.52 13.82 11.73
C PRO A 300 -6.88 13.89 13.12
N THR A 301 -7.71 13.78 14.16
CA THR A 301 -7.27 13.71 15.55
C THR A 301 -7.18 12.28 16.05
N THR A 302 -8.01 11.41 15.50
CA THR A 302 -8.14 10.03 15.93
C THR A 302 -7.72 9.09 14.80
N VAL A 303 -6.92 8.10 15.14
CA VAL A 303 -6.40 7.09 14.22
C VAL A 303 -6.76 5.72 14.75
N LEU A 304 -7.27 4.85 13.86
CA LEU A 304 -7.60 3.47 14.18
C LEU A 304 -6.40 2.57 13.95
N PHE A 305 -5.93 1.94 15.02
CA PHE A 305 -4.95 0.87 14.98
C PHE A 305 -5.66 -0.48 15.09
N GLN A 306 -5.28 -1.41 14.23
CA GLN A 306 -5.85 -2.75 14.19
C GLN A 306 -4.74 -3.79 14.10
N ILE A 307 -4.95 -4.93 14.75
CA ILE A 307 -4.09 -6.11 14.61
C ILE A 307 -5.01 -7.32 14.45
N VAL A 308 -4.75 -8.12 13.44
CA VAL A 308 -5.37 -9.43 13.25
C VAL A 308 -4.28 -10.48 13.32
N ARG A 309 -4.48 -11.49 14.16
CA ARG A 309 -3.59 -12.64 14.29
C ARG A 309 -4.24 -13.86 13.64
N VAL A 310 -3.48 -14.55 12.81
CA VAL A 310 -3.83 -15.87 12.27
C VAL A 310 -2.64 -16.78 12.56
N ASN A 311 -2.79 -17.70 13.51
CA ASN A 311 -1.69 -18.47 14.09
C ASN A 311 -0.54 -17.58 14.56
N ASP A 312 0.63 -17.73 13.97
CA ASP A 312 1.83 -16.90 14.28
C ASP A 312 1.99 -15.68 13.35
N THR A 313 1.07 -15.51 12.42
CA THR A 313 1.09 -14.38 11.48
C THR A 313 0.26 -13.21 12.02
N LEU A 314 0.89 -12.03 12.07
CA LEU A 314 0.22 -10.78 12.42
C LEU A 314 0.00 -9.93 11.17
N ILE A 315 -1.23 -9.48 10.99
CA ILE A 315 -1.63 -8.54 9.95
C ILE A 315 -1.96 -7.22 10.63
N MET A 316 -1.23 -6.18 10.29
CA MET A 316 -1.36 -4.85 10.90
C MET A 316 -1.66 -3.82 9.81
N PRO A 317 -2.94 -3.53 9.52
CA PRO A 317 -3.28 -2.39 8.68
C PRO A 317 -2.82 -1.10 9.36
N LEU A 318 -2.01 -0.32 8.66
CA LEU A 318 -1.56 0.98 9.13
C LEU A 318 -2.37 2.07 8.41
N PRO A 319 -2.87 3.08 9.13
CA PRO A 319 -3.65 4.17 8.54
C PRO A 319 -2.77 5.24 7.87
N PHE A 320 -1.50 4.97 7.67
CA PHE A 320 -0.50 5.87 7.06
C PHE A 320 0.56 5.05 6.32
N GLU A 321 1.25 5.71 5.39
CA GLU A 321 2.38 5.16 4.64
C GLU A 321 3.73 5.40 5.32
#